data_f9819f6b0edc16f47e0d4ce872948b32
#
_entry.id   f9819f6b0edc16f47e0d4ce872948b32
#
_cell.length_a   1.000
_cell.length_b   1.000
_cell.length_c   1.000
_cell.angle_alpha   90.00
_cell.angle_beta   90.00
_cell.angle_gamma   90.00
#
_symmetry.space_group_name_H-M   'P 1'
#
loop_
_entity.id
_entity.type
_entity.pdbx_description
1 polymer ?
#
loop_
_entity_poly.entity_id
_entity_poly.type
_entity_poly.pdbx_seq_one_letter_code
_entity_poly.pdbx_strand_id
1 'polypeptide(L)'
;MTQENAIMDSSLESDFVMASQLHKHGEIDDIDYNVYVTLSQEMQSNVNGSPWNGLPDLAVYLKIDPDHELDEIQSRGRDMEDIRQKPELVAYYRRVNAAYQDWAKGYTRSSMITIDRDRYDFMHSAADRATVLDQIESKLVDLGKLSPQTFEALQAKHAAGPISKFA
;
A
#
# COMPACT_ATOMS: atom_id res chain seq x y z
N MET A 1 14.13 5.58 18.62
CA MET A 1 13.37 4.36 18.96
C MET A 1 13.26 3.56 17.68
N THR A 2 14.01 2.49 17.56
CA THR A 2 13.84 1.50 16.48
C THR A 2 12.61 0.70 16.84
N GLN A 3 11.48 0.96 16.19
CA GLN A 3 10.32 0.05 16.26
C GLN A 3 10.67 -1.17 15.40
N GLU A 4 11.10 -2.24 16.04
CA GLU A 4 11.09 -3.55 15.42
C GLU A 4 9.62 -3.92 15.13
N ASN A 5 9.34 -4.43 13.91
CA ASN A 5 8.01 -4.90 13.46
C ASN A 5 6.98 -3.78 13.25
N ALA A 6 7.34 -2.69 12.59
CA ALA A 6 6.39 -1.66 12.19
C ALA A 6 5.66 -2.04 10.88
N ILE A 7 4.34 -1.89 10.88
CA ILE A 7 3.53 -1.85 9.65
C ILE A 7 3.23 -0.39 9.37
N MET A 8 3.52 0.06 8.15
CA MET A 8 3.25 1.43 7.71
C MET A 8 2.15 1.38 6.64
N ASP A 9 1.11 2.14 6.84
CA ASP A 9 0.12 2.44 5.82
C ASP A 9 0.55 3.73 5.13
N SER A 10 0.79 3.63 3.81
CA SER A 10 1.44 4.64 3.00
C SER A 10 2.96 4.77 3.26
N SER A 11 3.66 5.24 2.26
CA SER A 11 5.12 5.42 2.30
C SER A 11 5.52 6.69 1.54
N LEU A 12 6.75 7.16 1.73
CA LEU A 12 7.31 8.25 0.94
C LEU A 12 7.26 7.97 -0.57
N GLU A 13 7.27 6.71 -0.97
CA GLU A 13 7.15 6.34 -2.38
C GLU A 13 5.72 6.47 -2.88
N SER A 14 4.71 6.14 -2.07
CA SER A 14 3.31 6.35 -2.44
C SER A 14 2.99 7.85 -2.55
N ASP A 15 3.53 8.67 -1.66
CA ASP A 15 3.42 10.13 -1.75
C ASP A 15 4.07 10.65 -3.03
N PHE A 16 5.23 10.09 -3.42
CA PHE A 16 5.90 10.45 -4.66
C PHE A 16 5.07 10.10 -5.90
N VAL A 17 4.40 8.95 -5.93
CA VAL A 17 3.48 8.58 -7.01
C VAL A 17 2.36 9.61 -7.13
N MET A 18 1.74 10.00 -6.01
CA MET A 18 0.66 10.98 -5.97
C MET A 18 1.14 12.37 -6.43
N ALA A 19 2.22 12.88 -5.86
CA ALA A 19 2.78 14.19 -6.21
C ALA A 19 3.18 14.26 -7.70
N SER A 20 3.75 13.18 -8.23
CA SER A 20 4.11 13.08 -9.65
C SER A 20 2.88 13.16 -10.57
N GLN A 21 1.75 12.58 -10.18
CA GLN A 21 0.51 12.67 -10.95
C GLN A 21 -0.07 14.09 -10.89
N LEU A 22 -0.08 14.74 -9.73
CA LEU A 22 -0.55 16.11 -9.58
C LEU A 22 0.29 17.09 -10.42
N HIS A 23 1.63 16.95 -10.38
CA HIS A 23 2.53 17.75 -11.20
C HIS A 23 2.31 17.51 -12.71
N LYS A 24 2.24 16.24 -13.15
CA LYS A 24 2.02 15.88 -14.55
C LYS A 24 0.74 16.48 -15.14
N HIS A 25 -0.25 16.72 -14.29
CA HIS A 25 -1.54 17.29 -14.67
C HIS A 25 -1.68 18.78 -14.37
N GLY A 26 -0.58 19.45 -13.97
CA GLY A 26 -0.52 20.90 -13.75
C GLY A 26 -1.20 21.36 -12.45
N GLU A 27 -1.48 20.44 -11.53
CA GLU A 27 -2.05 20.73 -10.21
C GLU A 27 -0.98 21.16 -9.19
N ILE A 28 0.28 20.78 -9.45
CA ILE A 28 1.49 21.28 -8.77
C ILE A 28 2.40 21.87 -9.85
N ASP A 29 2.91 23.07 -9.65
CA ASP A 29 3.83 23.71 -10.58
C ASP A 29 5.27 23.13 -10.49
N ASP A 30 6.12 23.49 -11.46
CA ASP A 30 7.49 22.98 -11.57
C ASP A 30 8.35 23.35 -10.34
N ILE A 31 8.13 24.52 -9.75
CA ILE A 31 8.93 25.01 -8.63
C ILE A 31 8.58 24.21 -7.38
N ASP A 32 7.31 24.09 -7.05
CA ASP A 32 6.82 23.36 -5.88
C ASP A 32 7.14 21.86 -6.01
N TYR A 33 7.00 21.30 -7.20
CA TYR A 33 7.36 19.90 -7.43
C TYR A 33 8.86 19.63 -7.25
N ASN A 34 9.74 20.53 -7.73
CA ASN A 34 11.18 20.39 -7.53
C ASN A 34 11.58 20.51 -6.06
N VAL A 35 10.94 21.39 -5.30
CA VAL A 35 11.11 21.49 -3.83
C VAL A 35 10.68 20.19 -3.16
N TYR A 36 9.51 19.67 -3.52
CA TYR A 36 9.02 18.40 -3.01
C TYR A 36 9.98 17.24 -3.29
N VAL A 37 10.47 17.10 -4.53
CA VAL A 37 11.43 16.04 -4.92
C VAL A 37 12.70 16.12 -4.09
N THR A 38 13.25 17.34 -3.93
CA THR A 38 14.45 17.58 -3.13
C THR A 38 14.23 17.16 -1.68
N LEU A 39 13.15 17.59 -1.06
CA LEU A 39 12.80 17.24 0.32
C LEU A 39 12.60 15.72 0.48
N SER A 40 11.90 15.10 -0.45
CA SER A 40 11.67 13.64 -0.44
C SER A 40 12.98 12.86 -0.54
N GLN A 41 13.93 13.31 -1.39
CA GLN A 41 15.26 12.71 -1.51
C GLN A 41 16.07 12.88 -0.22
N GLU A 42 16.05 14.06 0.39
CA GLU A 42 16.73 14.32 1.67
C GLU A 42 16.12 13.48 2.80
N MET A 43 14.81 13.36 2.87
CA MET A 43 14.15 12.51 3.86
C MET A 43 14.56 11.04 3.69
N GLN A 44 14.65 10.55 2.46
CA GLN A 44 15.09 9.19 2.18
C GLN A 44 16.58 8.97 2.47
N SER A 45 17.45 9.96 2.21
CA SER A 45 18.89 9.86 2.44
C SER A 45 19.27 9.98 3.91
N ASN A 46 18.59 10.85 4.67
CA ASN A 46 18.87 11.03 6.11
C ASN A 46 18.48 9.82 6.96
N VAL A 47 17.66 8.92 6.45
CA VAL A 47 17.37 7.65 7.08
C VAL A 47 18.58 6.70 7.02
N ASN A 48 19.52 6.90 6.09
CA ASN A 48 20.72 6.08 5.93
C ASN A 48 21.74 6.23 7.09
N GLY A 49 21.62 7.23 7.94
CA GLY A 49 22.42 7.37 9.18
C GLY A 49 21.86 6.60 10.37
N SER A 50 20.68 6.03 10.25
CA SER A 50 20.03 5.16 11.22
C SER A 50 20.42 3.70 10.96
N PRO A 51 20.42 2.83 11.99
CA PRO A 51 20.46 1.38 11.79
C PRO A 51 19.35 0.85 10.87
N TRP A 52 18.30 1.65 10.67
CA TRP A 52 17.21 1.41 9.74
C TRP A 52 17.56 2.04 8.38
N ASN A 53 17.58 1.24 7.33
CA ASN A 53 17.95 1.64 5.97
C ASN A 53 16.86 2.41 5.20
N GLY A 54 15.73 2.74 5.86
CA GLY A 54 14.61 3.47 5.25
C GLY A 54 13.78 2.67 4.24
N LEU A 55 14.13 1.40 4.02
CA LEU A 55 13.39 0.54 3.12
C LEU A 55 12.56 -0.47 3.92
N PRO A 56 11.35 -0.81 3.49
CA PRO A 56 10.59 -1.88 4.10
C PRO A 56 11.27 -3.23 3.83
N ASP A 57 11.16 -4.17 4.77
CA ASP A 57 11.58 -5.55 4.53
C ASP A 57 10.70 -6.21 3.45
N LEU A 58 9.43 -5.84 3.42
CA LEU A 58 8.45 -6.29 2.44
C LEU A 58 7.47 -5.15 2.13
N ALA A 59 7.32 -4.83 0.86
CA ALA A 59 6.23 -4.01 0.35
C ALA A 59 5.04 -4.90 -0.03
N VAL A 60 3.84 -4.50 0.37
CA VAL A 60 2.59 -5.17 -0.02
C VAL A 60 1.80 -4.20 -0.90
N TYR A 61 1.67 -4.51 -2.18
CA TYR A 61 0.87 -3.75 -3.12
C TYR A 61 -0.53 -4.36 -3.22
N LEU A 62 -1.55 -3.58 -2.87
CA LEU A 62 -2.95 -3.97 -3.02
C LEU A 62 -3.42 -3.53 -4.41
N LYS A 63 -3.43 -4.46 -5.36
CA LYS A 63 -3.93 -4.21 -6.71
C LYS A 63 -5.45 -4.32 -6.72
N ILE A 64 -6.12 -3.35 -7.34
CA ILE A 64 -7.55 -3.33 -7.52
C ILE A 64 -7.90 -2.85 -8.93
N ASP A 65 -8.97 -3.40 -9.53
CA ASP A 65 -9.53 -2.89 -10.77
C ASP A 65 -10.04 -1.45 -10.58
N PRO A 66 -9.82 -0.53 -11.53
CA PRO A 66 -10.23 0.87 -11.39
C PRO A 66 -11.73 1.07 -11.18
N ASP A 67 -12.58 0.24 -11.76
CA ASP A 67 -14.04 0.37 -11.58
C ASP A 67 -14.45 -0.16 -10.20
N HIS A 68 -13.86 -1.25 -9.74
CA HIS A 68 -14.05 -1.75 -8.37
C HIS A 68 -13.54 -0.75 -7.32
N GLU A 69 -12.40 -0.09 -7.55
CA GLU A 69 -11.90 0.98 -6.68
C GLU A 69 -12.90 2.13 -6.55
N LEU A 70 -13.52 2.56 -7.67
CA LEU A 70 -14.53 3.61 -7.66
C LEU A 70 -15.79 3.19 -6.87
N ASP A 71 -16.22 1.95 -6.98
CA ASP A 71 -17.33 1.40 -6.20
C ASP A 71 -17.00 1.38 -4.70
N GLU A 72 -15.80 0.97 -4.32
CA GLU A 72 -15.33 0.99 -2.93
C GLU A 72 -15.26 2.42 -2.37
N ILE A 73 -14.72 3.37 -3.14
CA ILE A 73 -14.67 4.80 -2.76
C ILE A 73 -16.08 5.33 -2.54
N GLN A 74 -17.00 5.07 -3.46
CA GLN A 74 -18.38 5.51 -3.36
C GLN A 74 -19.08 4.88 -2.14
N SER A 75 -18.79 3.62 -1.82
CA SER A 75 -19.39 2.90 -0.69
C SER A 75 -18.99 3.46 0.67
N ARG A 76 -17.81 4.11 0.77
CA ARG A 76 -17.34 4.77 1.99
C ARG A 76 -18.22 5.95 2.41
N GLY A 77 -18.98 6.52 1.47
CA GLY A 77 -19.94 7.60 1.73
C GLY A 77 -19.32 8.91 2.23
N ARG A 78 -18.09 9.23 1.81
CA ARG A 78 -17.43 10.48 2.18
C ARG A 78 -17.80 11.58 1.19
N ASP A 79 -18.34 12.69 1.66
CA ASP A 79 -18.78 13.82 0.82
C ASP A 79 -17.67 14.36 -0.10
N MET A 80 -16.41 14.34 0.38
CA MET A 80 -15.27 14.81 -0.42
C MET A 80 -14.93 13.89 -1.58
N GLU A 81 -15.30 12.61 -1.50
CA GLU A 81 -15.00 11.54 -2.44
C GLU A 81 -16.24 11.14 -3.29
N ASP A 82 -17.38 11.80 -3.13
CA ASP A 82 -18.62 11.44 -3.85
C ASP A 82 -18.49 11.73 -5.34
N ILE A 83 -18.20 10.68 -6.12
CA ILE A 83 -18.01 10.76 -7.58
C ILE A 83 -19.30 11.08 -8.34
N ARG A 84 -20.48 10.94 -7.70
CA ARG A 84 -21.77 11.34 -8.31
C ARG A 84 -21.95 12.84 -8.30
N GLN A 85 -21.40 13.51 -7.28
CA GLN A 85 -21.42 14.97 -7.17
C GLN A 85 -20.18 15.61 -7.82
N LYS A 86 -19.07 14.85 -7.93
CA LYS A 86 -17.77 15.30 -8.42
C LYS A 86 -17.25 14.34 -9.51
N PRO A 87 -17.87 14.31 -10.69
CA PRO A 87 -17.52 13.35 -11.74
C PRO A 87 -16.06 13.49 -12.24
N GLU A 88 -15.44 14.65 -12.06
CA GLU A 88 -14.02 14.87 -12.34
C GLU A 88 -13.10 13.95 -11.53
N LEU A 89 -13.53 13.51 -10.34
CA LEU A 89 -12.75 12.59 -9.49
C LEU A 89 -12.59 11.21 -10.14
N VAL A 90 -13.53 10.78 -10.99
CA VAL A 90 -13.42 9.50 -11.70
C VAL A 90 -12.13 9.43 -12.53
N ALA A 91 -11.87 10.48 -13.31
CA ALA A 91 -10.65 10.55 -14.11
C ALA A 91 -9.39 10.62 -13.23
N TYR A 92 -9.45 11.34 -12.12
CA TYR A 92 -8.36 11.43 -11.15
C TYR A 92 -8.04 10.06 -10.54
N TYR A 93 -9.02 9.33 -9.98
CA TYR A 93 -8.78 8.02 -9.37
C TYR A 93 -8.25 7.00 -10.37
N ARG A 94 -8.77 6.97 -11.60
CA ARG A 94 -8.25 6.09 -12.66
C ARG A 94 -6.80 6.40 -13.01
N ARG A 95 -6.40 7.68 -13.06
CA ARG A 95 -4.99 8.07 -13.29
C ARG A 95 -4.09 7.63 -12.15
N VAL A 96 -4.54 7.82 -10.91
CA VAL A 96 -3.79 7.41 -9.72
C VAL A 96 -3.63 5.89 -9.67
N ASN A 97 -4.70 5.14 -9.92
CA ASN A 97 -4.66 3.67 -10.01
C ASN A 97 -3.64 3.20 -11.07
N ALA A 98 -3.71 3.75 -12.28
CA ALA A 98 -2.76 3.43 -13.34
C ALA A 98 -1.30 3.75 -12.94
N ALA A 99 -1.08 4.88 -12.26
CA ALA A 99 0.25 5.28 -11.79
C ALA A 99 0.80 4.31 -10.73
N TYR A 100 -0.03 3.84 -9.81
CA TYR A 100 0.37 2.81 -8.83
C TYR A 100 0.67 1.47 -9.51
N GLN A 101 -0.11 1.07 -10.51
CA GLN A 101 0.19 -0.14 -11.30
C GLN A 101 1.53 -0.04 -12.01
N ASP A 102 1.85 1.11 -12.61
CA ASP A 102 3.12 1.33 -13.30
C ASP A 102 4.29 1.41 -12.32
N TRP A 103 4.10 2.08 -11.17
CA TRP A 103 5.07 2.07 -10.09
C TRP A 103 5.37 0.65 -9.61
N ALA A 104 4.35 -0.15 -9.37
CA ALA A 104 4.51 -1.52 -8.89
C ALA A 104 5.29 -2.42 -9.88
N LYS A 105 5.10 -2.24 -11.19
CA LYS A 105 5.88 -2.95 -12.22
C LYS A 105 7.37 -2.59 -12.20
N GLY A 106 7.69 -1.35 -11.84
CA GLY A 106 9.07 -0.84 -11.78
C GLY A 106 9.72 -0.92 -10.40
N TYR A 107 9.01 -1.36 -9.38
CA TYR A 107 9.52 -1.38 -8.01
C TYR A 107 10.61 -2.43 -7.80
N THR A 108 11.80 -1.99 -7.37
CA THR A 108 12.98 -2.86 -7.18
C THR A 108 13.74 -2.59 -5.88
N ARG A 109 13.21 -1.69 -5.00
CA ARG A 109 13.95 -1.23 -3.81
C ARG A 109 13.95 -2.23 -2.66
N SER A 110 12.91 -3.07 -2.56
CA SER A 110 12.82 -4.18 -1.62
C SER A 110 11.99 -5.32 -2.22
N SER A 111 11.83 -6.41 -1.49
CA SER A 111 10.87 -7.43 -1.88
C SER A 111 9.46 -6.86 -1.90
N MET A 112 8.66 -7.26 -2.91
CA MET A 112 7.25 -6.88 -3.00
C MET A 112 6.39 -8.09 -3.31
N ILE A 113 5.19 -8.11 -2.72
CA ILE A 113 4.11 -8.99 -3.15
C ILE A 113 2.93 -8.14 -3.62
N THR A 114 2.17 -8.69 -4.56
CA THR A 114 0.91 -8.08 -5.01
C THR A 114 -0.25 -8.93 -4.51
N ILE A 115 -1.15 -8.31 -3.77
CA ILE A 115 -2.42 -8.89 -3.34
C ILE A 115 -3.53 -8.36 -4.27
N ASP A 116 -4.23 -9.27 -4.91
CA ASP A 116 -5.32 -8.93 -5.82
C ASP A 116 -6.62 -8.72 -5.01
N ARG A 117 -7.04 -7.46 -4.87
CA ARG A 117 -8.24 -7.05 -4.12
C ARG A 117 -9.53 -7.52 -4.81
N ASP A 118 -9.49 -7.69 -6.12
CA ASP A 118 -10.65 -8.18 -6.87
C ASP A 118 -10.91 -9.67 -6.63
N ARG A 119 -9.85 -10.39 -6.24
CA ARG A 119 -9.93 -11.81 -5.90
C ARG A 119 -10.25 -12.05 -4.43
N TYR A 120 -9.76 -11.19 -3.52
CA TYR A 120 -9.83 -11.40 -2.08
C TYR A 120 -10.61 -10.27 -1.40
N ASP A 121 -11.80 -10.57 -0.89
CA ASP A 121 -12.56 -9.64 -0.05
C ASP A 121 -12.13 -9.75 1.42
N PHE A 122 -10.88 -9.41 1.71
CA PHE A 122 -10.35 -9.51 3.07
C PHE A 122 -11.00 -8.54 4.07
N MET A 123 -11.78 -7.57 3.60
CA MET A 123 -12.53 -6.66 4.48
C MET A 123 -13.73 -7.38 5.11
N HIS A 124 -14.47 -8.18 4.33
CA HIS A 124 -15.72 -8.80 4.77
C HIS A 124 -15.61 -10.32 4.91
N SER A 125 -14.68 -10.98 4.21
CA SER A 125 -14.45 -12.42 4.26
C SER A 125 -13.30 -12.78 5.20
N ALA A 126 -13.59 -13.51 6.28
CA ALA A 126 -12.55 -14.01 7.20
C ALA A 126 -11.62 -15.02 6.52
N ALA A 127 -12.14 -15.82 5.59
CA ALA A 127 -11.35 -16.79 4.84
C ALA A 127 -10.37 -16.12 3.89
N ASP A 128 -10.79 -15.07 3.17
CA ASP A 128 -9.91 -14.30 2.30
C ASP A 128 -8.86 -13.55 3.10
N ARG A 129 -9.24 -13.01 4.26
CA ARG A 129 -8.30 -12.36 5.18
C ARG A 129 -7.22 -13.32 5.66
N ALA A 130 -7.60 -14.54 6.07
CA ALA A 130 -6.65 -15.57 6.45
C ALA A 130 -5.70 -15.91 5.30
N THR A 131 -6.24 -16.09 4.08
CA THR A 131 -5.45 -16.37 2.88
C THR A 131 -4.46 -15.24 2.56
N VAL A 132 -4.87 -13.98 2.67
CA VAL A 132 -4.00 -12.82 2.42
C VAL A 132 -2.90 -12.73 3.48
N LEU A 133 -3.23 -12.93 4.75
CA LEU A 133 -2.24 -12.95 5.84
C LEU A 133 -1.23 -14.07 5.63
N ASP A 134 -1.68 -15.27 5.30
CA ASP A 134 -0.81 -16.42 5.03
C ASP A 134 0.18 -16.14 3.87
N GLN A 135 -0.26 -15.43 2.82
CA GLN A 135 0.62 -15.02 1.72
C GLN A 135 1.70 -14.03 2.18
N ILE A 136 1.33 -13.04 2.98
CA ILE A 136 2.27 -12.03 3.52
C ILE A 136 3.27 -12.73 4.45
N GLU A 137 2.80 -13.54 5.37
CA GLU A 137 3.62 -14.23 6.37
C GLU A 137 4.55 -15.27 5.73
N SER A 138 4.06 -16.03 4.73
CA SER A 138 4.89 -16.93 3.94
C SER A 138 6.04 -16.18 3.27
N LYS A 139 5.78 -14.99 2.71
CA LYS A 139 6.82 -14.16 2.12
C LYS A 139 7.83 -13.65 3.15
N LEU A 140 7.38 -13.34 4.35
CA LEU A 140 8.28 -12.97 5.47
C LEU A 140 9.15 -14.14 5.91
N VAL A 141 8.66 -15.39 5.83
CA VAL A 141 9.49 -16.59 6.06
C VAL A 141 10.57 -16.70 5.00
N ASP A 142 10.23 -16.55 3.71
CA ASP A 142 11.19 -16.58 2.60
C ASP A 142 12.30 -15.53 2.76
N LEU A 143 11.97 -14.39 3.35
CA LEU A 143 12.90 -13.30 3.64
C LEU A 143 13.69 -13.48 4.94
N GLY A 144 13.44 -14.55 5.69
CA GLY A 144 14.07 -14.81 6.99
C GLY A 144 13.62 -13.84 8.10
N LYS A 145 12.49 -13.15 7.93
CA LYS A 145 11.92 -12.20 8.89
C LYS A 145 10.90 -12.83 9.82
N LEU A 146 10.43 -14.01 9.49
CA LEU A 146 9.54 -14.82 10.30
C LEU A 146 10.06 -16.25 10.37
N SER A 147 9.99 -16.89 11.54
CA SER A 147 10.38 -18.31 11.63
C SER A 147 9.28 -19.22 11.06
N PRO A 148 9.63 -20.37 10.44
CA PRO A 148 8.64 -21.33 9.98
C PRO A 148 7.68 -21.79 11.09
N GLN A 149 8.20 -22.00 12.29
CA GLN A 149 7.39 -22.42 13.45
C GLN A 149 6.36 -21.36 13.86
N THR A 150 6.77 -20.08 13.80
CA THR A 150 5.84 -18.97 14.06
C THR A 150 4.76 -18.88 12.99
N PHE A 151 5.13 -19.08 11.72
CA PHE A 151 4.19 -19.09 10.61
C PHE A 151 3.14 -20.21 10.76
N GLU A 152 3.54 -21.45 11.06
CA GLU A 152 2.62 -22.56 11.31
C GLU A 152 1.64 -22.23 12.45
N ALA A 153 2.13 -21.60 13.53
CA ALA A 153 1.27 -21.20 14.64
C ALA A 153 0.27 -20.07 14.26
N LEU A 154 0.66 -19.18 13.38
CA LEU A 154 -0.21 -18.12 12.86
C LEU A 154 -1.27 -18.69 11.91
N GLN A 155 -0.90 -19.56 10.98
CA GLN A 155 -1.85 -20.26 10.10
C GLN A 155 -2.92 -21.01 10.88
N ALA A 156 -2.52 -21.72 11.95
CA ALA A 156 -3.46 -22.40 12.82
C ALA A 156 -4.46 -21.43 13.49
N LYS A 157 -4.00 -20.21 13.85
CA LYS A 157 -4.88 -19.16 14.39
C LYS A 157 -5.82 -18.59 13.32
N HIS A 158 -5.32 -18.38 12.10
CA HIS A 158 -6.14 -17.89 10.99
C HIS A 158 -7.26 -18.89 10.64
N ALA A 159 -6.97 -20.19 10.68
CA ALA A 159 -7.93 -21.26 10.42
C ALA A 159 -8.97 -21.45 11.54
N ALA A 160 -8.63 -21.11 12.79
CA ALA A 160 -9.46 -21.36 13.97
C ALA A 160 -10.63 -20.38 14.17
N GLY A 161 -10.72 -19.29 13.43
CA GLY A 161 -11.85 -18.37 13.53
C GLY A 161 -11.52 -16.89 13.35
N PRO A 162 -12.50 -16.01 13.52
CA PRO A 162 -12.34 -14.61 13.18
C PRO A 162 -11.20 -13.99 14.01
N ILE A 163 -10.17 -13.53 13.32
CA ILE A 163 -9.24 -12.56 13.89
C ILE A 163 -10.13 -11.42 14.36
N SER A 164 -10.17 -11.21 15.69
CA SER A 164 -11.14 -10.33 16.34
C SER A 164 -11.21 -9.00 15.61
N LYS A 165 -12.43 -8.51 15.46
CA LYS A 165 -12.73 -7.19 14.90
C LYS A 165 -11.78 -6.17 15.50
N PHE A 166 -11.11 -5.42 14.65
CA PHE A 166 -10.57 -4.14 15.06
C PHE A 166 -11.75 -3.30 15.60
N ALA A 167 -11.77 -3.11 16.91
CA ALA A 167 -12.68 -2.21 17.57
C ALA A 167 -12.24 -0.77 17.32
#